data_392c6b1602c72a371b1a1c3bed6d6fc0
#
_entry.id   392c6b1602c72a371b1a1c3bed6d6fc0
#
_cell.length_a   1.000
_cell.length_b   1.000
_cell.length_c   1.000
_cell.angle_alpha   90.00
_cell.angle_beta   90.00
_cell.angle_gamma   90.00
#
_symmetry.space_group_name_H-M   'P 1'
#
loop_
_entity.id
_entity.type
_entity.pdbx_description
1 polymer ?
#
loop_
_entity_poly.entity_id
_entity_poly.type
_entity_poly.pdbx_seq_one_letter_code
_entity_poly.pdbx_strand_id
1 'polypeptide(L)'
;MSSSTQPRLVIYHQTLHQPNNGPPVSLLPLITNNTCVTHVIVAAIHVNEGPGNITLNDDPPDAEKHATLWGEMVWVQASGVKVMALLGGAAKGSFERLDGDDIARFESYYAPLRDLLRQHRFDGLDLDIEEPTSLPGTVRLIDRLRADFGPDFLITLAPVATALLPNQPHLSGPAFDYRLLEQMRGHEIAWYNTQFYCGWGDASTTAWYDAIMSVGWRADKVVMGLITNPANGAGHVEGSRMESVIRMLRAKYPNFGGVMGWEYFNALPGGTERPWEWAANMGRALRAPVPTPPAQQQQVPIRPYGMGAVPAQLPPAQHHFPAESVKTLQYLGFSQHQAVAALNSTGGNVEYAAGLLFQD
;
A
#
# COMPACT_ATOMS: atom_id res chain seq x y z
N MET A 1 -5.19 -19.90 -23.23
CA MET A 1 -6.16 -19.38 -22.25
C MET A 1 -5.34 -18.80 -21.10
N SER A 2 -5.28 -17.47 -20.98
CA SER A 2 -4.58 -16.82 -19.87
C SER A 2 -5.34 -17.15 -18.59
N SER A 3 -4.73 -17.90 -17.67
CA SER A 3 -5.29 -18.10 -16.34
C SER A 3 -5.38 -16.73 -15.68
N SER A 4 -6.58 -16.22 -15.47
CA SER A 4 -6.75 -15.00 -14.66
C SER A 4 -6.20 -15.30 -13.28
N THR A 5 -5.10 -14.65 -12.92
CA THR A 5 -4.57 -14.72 -11.55
C THR A 5 -5.64 -14.18 -10.62
N GLN A 6 -5.95 -14.94 -9.58
CA GLN A 6 -6.92 -14.52 -8.56
C GLN A 6 -6.43 -13.21 -7.91
N PRO A 7 -7.30 -12.21 -7.68
CA PRO A 7 -6.91 -10.98 -7.01
C PRO A 7 -6.37 -11.27 -5.61
N ARG A 8 -5.34 -10.55 -5.20
CA ARG A 8 -4.68 -10.70 -3.90
C ARG A 8 -5.53 -10.11 -2.78
N LEU A 9 -5.47 -10.73 -1.63
CA LEU A 9 -5.91 -10.15 -0.36
C LEU A 9 -4.70 -10.12 0.57
N VAL A 10 -4.19 -8.92 0.82
CA VAL A 10 -2.98 -8.68 1.61
C VAL A 10 -3.37 -8.03 2.92
N ILE A 11 -2.77 -8.46 4.04
CA ILE A 11 -2.99 -7.92 5.37
C ILE A 11 -1.65 -7.49 5.96
N TYR A 12 -1.58 -6.24 6.42
CA TYR A 12 -0.47 -5.77 7.24
C TYR A 12 -0.72 -6.06 8.70
N HIS A 13 0.29 -6.56 9.38
CA HIS A 13 0.27 -6.89 10.80
C HIS A 13 1.42 -6.18 11.50
N GLN A 14 1.16 -4.95 11.98
CA GLN A 14 2.12 -4.11 12.68
C GLN A 14 1.93 -4.16 14.19
N THR A 15 0.71 -3.96 14.69
CA THR A 15 0.41 -4.05 16.11
C THR A 15 0.32 -5.52 16.51
N LEU A 16 1.42 -6.04 17.06
CA LEU A 16 1.59 -7.46 17.34
C LEU A 16 0.95 -7.91 18.66
N HIS A 17 0.58 -6.98 19.53
CA HIS A 17 -0.02 -7.24 20.84
C HIS A 17 -1.21 -6.31 21.08
N GLN A 18 -2.17 -6.78 21.85
CA GLN A 18 -3.25 -5.95 22.34
C GLN A 18 -2.70 -4.81 23.24
N PRO A 19 -3.39 -3.66 23.33
CA PRO A 19 -2.95 -2.53 24.16
C PRO A 19 -2.61 -2.94 25.60
N ASN A 20 -1.78 -2.13 26.28
CA ASN A 20 -1.35 -2.31 27.66
C ASN A 20 -0.59 -3.64 27.92
N ASN A 21 0.30 -4.03 27.03
CA ASN A 21 1.02 -5.30 27.07
C ASN A 21 0.06 -6.52 27.13
N GLY A 22 -1.07 -6.40 26.44
CA GLY A 22 -2.03 -7.48 26.30
C GLY A 22 -1.50 -8.68 25.51
N PRO A 23 -2.33 -9.71 25.31
CA PRO A 23 -1.92 -10.92 24.61
C PRO A 23 -1.52 -10.62 23.14
N PRO A 24 -0.71 -11.52 22.53
CA PRO A 24 -0.40 -11.42 21.11
C PRO A 24 -1.68 -11.40 20.24
N VAL A 25 -1.65 -10.59 19.18
CA VAL A 25 -2.70 -10.58 18.16
C VAL A 25 -2.46 -11.75 17.20
N SER A 26 -3.24 -12.81 17.34
CA SER A 26 -3.05 -14.06 16.60
C SER A 26 -3.37 -13.91 15.11
N LEU A 27 -2.53 -14.52 14.25
CA LEU A 27 -2.74 -14.66 12.81
C LEU A 27 -3.57 -15.91 12.44
N LEU A 28 -3.70 -16.88 13.36
CA LEU A 28 -4.42 -18.13 13.07
C LEU A 28 -5.88 -17.92 12.65
N PRO A 29 -6.62 -16.94 13.19
CA PRO A 29 -7.97 -16.66 12.72
C PRO A 29 -8.07 -16.33 11.23
N LEU A 30 -7.01 -15.80 10.62
CA LEU A 30 -6.98 -15.54 9.17
C LEU A 30 -7.10 -16.83 8.34
N ILE A 31 -6.58 -17.95 8.83
CA ILE A 31 -6.61 -19.22 8.13
C ILE A 31 -7.75 -20.12 8.57
N THR A 32 -8.28 -19.95 9.79
CA THR A 32 -9.36 -20.81 10.33
C THR A 32 -10.77 -20.29 10.00
N ASN A 33 -10.92 -19.02 9.58
CA ASN A 33 -12.20 -18.38 9.32
C ASN A 33 -12.51 -18.13 7.83
N ASN A 34 -11.89 -18.89 6.92
CA ASN A 34 -12.14 -18.80 5.47
C ASN A 34 -12.03 -17.37 4.90
N THR A 35 -11.03 -16.61 5.34
CA THR A 35 -10.85 -15.20 4.93
C THR A 35 -10.40 -15.07 3.49
N CYS A 36 -9.87 -16.13 2.89
CA CYS A 36 -9.22 -16.11 1.58
C CYS A 36 -8.01 -15.17 1.51
N VAL A 37 -7.39 -14.85 2.65
CA VAL A 37 -6.14 -14.09 2.69
C VAL A 37 -5.07 -14.82 1.88
N THR A 38 -4.27 -14.07 1.11
CA THR A 38 -3.22 -14.63 0.26
C THR A 38 -1.83 -14.29 0.78
N HIS A 39 -1.70 -13.13 1.42
CA HIS A 39 -0.43 -12.64 1.94
C HIS A 39 -0.65 -11.93 3.27
N VAL A 40 0.27 -12.16 4.20
CA VAL A 40 0.43 -11.39 5.44
C VAL A 40 1.77 -10.67 5.36
N ILE A 41 1.79 -9.39 5.69
CA ILE A 41 3.02 -8.60 5.77
C ILE A 41 3.24 -8.19 7.22
N VAL A 42 4.26 -8.77 7.84
CA VAL A 42 4.68 -8.44 9.21
C VAL A 42 5.43 -7.11 9.19
N ALA A 43 4.95 -6.13 9.90
CA ALA A 43 5.48 -4.79 9.95
C ALA A 43 5.89 -4.41 11.40
N ALA A 44 6.89 -3.57 11.58
CA ALA A 44 7.78 -3.09 10.55
C ALA A 44 9.22 -3.39 10.97
N ILE A 45 10.01 -3.85 10.05
CA ILE A 45 11.45 -4.02 10.27
C ILE A 45 12.14 -2.68 10.03
N HIS A 46 12.98 -2.26 10.96
CA HIS A 46 13.81 -1.07 10.85
C HIS A 46 15.29 -1.44 10.90
N VAL A 47 16.05 -0.88 9.97
CA VAL A 47 17.51 -0.90 9.99
C VAL A 47 17.95 0.37 10.70
N ASN A 48 18.43 0.24 11.93
CA ASN A 48 18.79 1.35 12.79
C ASN A 48 20.29 1.72 12.66
N GLU A 49 20.72 2.77 13.35
CA GLU A 49 22.11 3.17 13.39
C GLU A 49 22.99 2.06 13.98
N GLY A 50 24.11 1.81 13.33
CA GLY A 50 25.03 0.72 13.66
C GLY A 50 24.65 -0.59 12.95
N PRO A 51 25.56 -1.17 12.14
CA PRO A 51 25.32 -2.45 11.47
C PRO A 51 24.91 -3.55 12.43
N GLY A 52 23.83 -4.27 12.09
CA GLY A 52 23.25 -5.32 12.93
C GLY A 52 22.18 -4.84 13.92
N ASN A 53 22.01 -3.54 14.11
CA ASN A 53 20.93 -3.00 14.92
C ASN A 53 19.63 -2.98 14.12
N ILE A 54 18.91 -4.11 14.15
CA ILE A 54 17.61 -4.28 13.49
C ILE A 54 16.53 -4.48 14.55
N THR A 55 15.40 -3.82 14.36
CA THR A 55 14.21 -4.00 15.21
C THR A 55 13.00 -4.44 14.41
N LEU A 56 12.07 -5.15 15.07
CA LEU A 56 10.71 -5.34 14.66
C LEU A 56 9.84 -4.38 15.49
N ASN A 57 9.31 -3.34 14.88
CA ASN A 57 8.88 -2.12 15.57
C ASN A 57 10.04 -1.56 16.43
N ASP A 58 9.88 -1.48 17.74
CA ASP A 58 10.86 -0.92 18.66
C ASP A 58 11.73 -1.99 19.38
N ASP A 59 11.49 -3.27 19.14
CA ASP A 59 12.08 -4.36 19.89
C ASP A 59 13.03 -5.22 19.04
N PRO A 60 14.02 -5.88 19.64
CA PRO A 60 14.80 -6.90 18.94
C PRO A 60 13.88 -7.98 18.34
N PRO A 61 14.12 -8.45 17.11
CA PRO A 61 13.27 -9.46 16.48
C PRO A 61 13.21 -10.79 17.26
N ASP A 62 14.23 -11.11 18.03
CA ASP A 62 14.32 -12.31 18.87
C ASP A 62 13.74 -12.12 20.30
N ALA A 63 13.14 -10.95 20.58
CA ALA A 63 12.49 -10.71 21.87
C ALA A 63 11.40 -11.76 22.14
N GLU A 64 11.35 -12.27 23.37
CA GLU A 64 10.43 -13.33 23.81
C GLU A 64 8.96 -13.03 23.47
N LYS A 65 8.58 -11.77 23.51
CA LYS A 65 7.22 -11.32 23.14
C LYS A 65 6.83 -11.67 21.70
N HIS A 66 7.77 -11.86 20.81
CA HIS A 66 7.52 -12.22 19.40
C HIS A 66 7.40 -13.74 19.17
N ALA A 67 7.60 -14.57 20.18
CA ALA A 67 7.60 -16.03 20.04
C ALA A 67 6.31 -16.58 19.44
N THR A 68 5.14 -16.02 19.84
CA THR A 68 3.85 -16.41 19.27
C THR A 68 3.77 -16.09 17.76
N LEU A 69 4.19 -14.89 17.35
CA LEU A 69 4.24 -14.50 15.94
C LEU A 69 5.05 -15.50 15.11
N TRP A 70 6.27 -15.78 15.54
CA TRP A 70 7.16 -16.71 14.81
C TRP A 70 6.60 -18.13 14.75
N GLY A 71 5.96 -18.59 15.82
CA GLY A 71 5.30 -19.89 15.87
C GLY A 71 4.09 -19.97 14.92
N GLU A 72 3.25 -18.93 14.89
CA GLU A 72 2.05 -18.91 14.05
C GLU A 72 2.35 -18.73 12.56
N MET A 73 3.42 -18.00 12.20
CA MET A 73 3.84 -17.85 10.81
C MET A 73 4.02 -19.19 10.10
N VAL A 74 4.57 -20.20 10.80
CA VAL A 74 4.76 -21.54 10.24
C VAL A 74 3.42 -22.18 9.81
N TRP A 75 2.37 -22.00 10.61
CA TRP A 75 1.04 -22.51 10.32
C TRP A 75 0.36 -21.73 9.19
N VAL A 76 0.54 -20.42 9.19
CA VAL A 76 0.03 -19.53 8.13
C VAL A 76 0.64 -19.90 6.79
N GLN A 77 1.96 -20.08 6.73
CA GLN A 77 2.67 -20.53 5.52
C GLN A 77 2.26 -21.94 5.10
N ALA A 78 2.12 -22.86 6.06
CA ALA A 78 1.68 -24.23 5.77
C ALA A 78 0.26 -24.29 5.17
N SER A 79 -0.59 -23.29 5.44
CA SER A 79 -1.92 -23.15 4.83
C SER A 79 -1.91 -22.59 3.41
N GLY A 80 -0.74 -22.26 2.87
CA GLY A 80 -0.57 -21.68 1.52
C GLY A 80 -0.60 -20.15 1.47
N VAL A 81 -0.70 -19.48 2.62
CA VAL A 81 -0.60 -18.00 2.71
C VAL A 81 0.88 -17.61 2.76
N LYS A 82 1.27 -16.65 1.94
CA LYS A 82 2.64 -16.11 1.95
C LYS A 82 2.82 -15.13 3.11
N VAL A 83 3.95 -15.24 3.82
CA VAL A 83 4.29 -14.32 4.89
C VAL A 83 5.53 -13.53 4.52
N MET A 84 5.38 -12.23 4.41
CA MET A 84 6.43 -11.29 4.01
C MET A 84 6.77 -10.37 5.19
N ALA A 85 7.93 -9.76 5.16
CA ALA A 85 8.28 -8.67 6.05
C ALA A 85 8.06 -7.31 5.36
N LEU A 86 7.80 -6.25 6.15
CA LEU A 86 7.87 -4.86 5.69
C LEU A 86 9.19 -4.25 6.19
N LEU A 87 9.89 -3.56 5.30
CA LEU A 87 11.04 -2.73 5.62
C LEU A 87 10.66 -1.25 5.50
N GLY A 88 10.90 -0.44 6.53
CA GLY A 88 10.70 1.01 6.51
C GLY A 88 9.38 1.45 7.10
N GLY A 89 8.57 2.19 6.33
CA GLY A 89 7.38 2.91 6.81
C GLY A 89 7.71 4.29 7.36
N ALA A 90 6.82 4.85 8.18
CA ALA A 90 6.91 6.24 8.68
C ALA A 90 8.17 6.52 9.52
N ALA A 91 8.76 5.52 10.17
CA ALA A 91 10.03 5.67 10.90
C ALA A 91 11.20 5.65 9.93
N LYS A 92 11.82 6.83 9.76
CA LYS A 92 12.87 7.08 8.77
C LYS A 92 14.22 6.47 9.17
N GLY A 93 15.10 6.33 8.17
CA GLY A 93 16.50 5.97 8.32
C GLY A 93 16.86 4.58 7.78
N SER A 94 15.91 3.69 7.55
CA SER A 94 16.19 2.35 6.99
C SER A 94 16.74 2.44 5.57
N PHE A 95 16.09 3.21 4.71
CA PHE A 95 16.53 3.36 3.32
C PHE A 95 17.75 4.27 3.22
N GLU A 96 17.88 5.32 4.04
CA GLU A 96 19.08 6.15 4.13
C GLU A 96 20.35 5.31 4.38
N ARG A 97 20.24 4.28 5.24
CA ARG A 97 21.39 3.40 5.58
C ARG A 97 21.71 2.41 4.47
N LEU A 98 20.73 2.02 3.70
CA LEU A 98 20.86 1.12 2.55
C LEU A 98 21.14 1.85 1.22
N ASP A 99 21.17 3.19 1.23
CA ASP A 99 21.44 4.03 0.06
C ASP A 99 22.91 4.47 -0.01
N GLY A 100 23.24 5.29 -1.04
CA GLY A 100 24.58 5.84 -1.29
C GLY A 100 25.47 4.91 -2.10
N ASP A 101 26.67 5.39 -2.43
CA ASP A 101 27.62 4.71 -3.34
C ASP A 101 28.61 3.79 -2.61
N ASP A 102 28.67 3.85 -1.28
CA ASP A 102 29.56 3.00 -0.48
C ASP A 102 28.99 1.58 -0.36
N ILE A 103 29.52 0.68 -1.17
CA ILE A 103 29.12 -0.73 -1.20
C ILE A 103 29.45 -1.45 0.11
N ALA A 104 30.56 -1.12 0.77
CA ALA A 104 30.93 -1.76 2.03
C ALA A 104 29.96 -1.35 3.15
N ARG A 105 29.58 -0.07 3.19
CA ARG A 105 28.53 0.42 4.08
C ARG A 105 27.18 -0.27 3.80
N PHE A 106 26.76 -0.31 2.54
CA PHE A 106 25.53 -1.01 2.15
C PHE A 106 25.54 -2.46 2.63
N GLU A 107 26.59 -3.23 2.32
CA GLU A 107 26.66 -4.65 2.70
C GLU A 107 26.66 -4.83 4.23
N SER A 108 27.25 -3.91 4.99
CA SER A 108 27.26 -3.98 6.46
C SER A 108 25.86 -3.87 7.08
N TYR A 109 24.95 -3.10 6.47
CA TYR A 109 23.56 -2.96 6.90
C TYR A 109 22.64 -4.02 6.27
N TYR A 110 22.91 -4.39 5.02
CA TYR A 110 22.09 -5.36 4.29
C TYR A 110 22.26 -6.79 4.82
N ALA A 111 23.49 -7.21 5.14
CA ALA A 111 23.75 -8.59 5.55
C ALA A 111 22.92 -9.01 6.81
N PRO A 112 22.82 -8.21 7.86
CA PRO A 112 21.95 -8.52 8.99
C PRO A 112 20.46 -8.59 8.62
N LEU A 113 19.98 -7.72 7.73
CA LEU A 113 18.61 -7.78 7.21
C LEU A 113 18.36 -9.09 6.47
N ARG A 114 19.26 -9.45 5.55
CA ARG A 114 19.21 -10.73 4.82
C ARG A 114 19.14 -11.92 5.80
N ASP A 115 19.99 -11.92 6.80
CA ASP A 115 20.09 -13.03 7.76
C ASP A 115 18.82 -13.15 8.61
N LEU A 116 18.21 -12.02 9.02
CA LEU A 116 16.89 -11.99 9.66
C LEU A 116 15.80 -12.60 8.78
N LEU A 117 15.74 -12.19 7.51
CA LEU A 117 14.75 -12.71 6.55
C LEU A 117 14.89 -14.23 6.36
N ARG A 118 16.12 -14.74 6.31
CA ARG A 118 16.42 -16.18 6.23
C ARG A 118 16.05 -16.91 7.51
N GLN A 119 16.42 -16.38 8.67
CA GLN A 119 16.15 -16.96 9.97
C GLN A 119 14.67 -17.23 10.19
N HIS A 120 13.82 -16.26 9.87
CA HIS A 120 12.36 -16.35 10.01
C HIS A 120 11.66 -16.87 8.78
N ARG A 121 12.39 -17.27 7.72
CA ARG A 121 11.87 -17.88 6.50
C ARG A 121 10.76 -17.06 5.82
N PHE A 122 10.95 -15.76 5.73
CA PHE A 122 10.01 -14.92 5.03
C PHE A 122 9.93 -15.28 3.54
N ASP A 123 8.72 -15.28 2.99
CA ASP A 123 8.46 -15.51 1.57
C ASP A 123 8.77 -14.29 0.69
N GLY A 124 9.02 -13.12 1.30
CA GLY A 124 9.28 -11.88 0.58
C GLY A 124 9.57 -10.70 1.48
N LEU A 125 9.87 -9.57 0.85
CA LEU A 125 10.08 -8.27 1.49
C LEU A 125 9.26 -7.20 0.77
N ASP A 126 8.51 -6.42 1.53
CA ASP A 126 7.80 -5.24 1.08
C ASP A 126 8.62 -3.99 1.44
N LEU A 127 8.90 -3.15 0.45
CA LEU A 127 9.69 -1.93 0.61
C LEU A 127 8.75 -0.74 0.78
N ASP A 128 8.52 -0.31 2.00
CA ASP A 128 7.69 0.84 2.33
C ASP A 128 8.55 2.10 2.45
N ILE A 129 8.79 2.75 1.30
CA ILE A 129 9.74 3.85 1.16
C ILE A 129 9.04 5.18 1.46
N GLU A 130 9.04 5.59 2.73
CA GLU A 130 8.44 6.84 3.20
C GLU A 130 9.50 7.89 3.59
N GLU A 131 10.66 7.82 3.02
CA GLU A 131 11.79 8.75 3.20
C GLU A 131 12.52 8.98 1.87
N PRO A 132 13.19 10.13 1.68
CA PRO A 132 13.99 10.36 0.50
C PRO A 132 15.07 9.27 0.33
N THR A 133 15.10 8.67 -0.85
CA THR A 133 16.08 7.65 -1.23
C THR A 133 16.42 7.77 -2.71
N SER A 134 17.55 7.18 -3.13
CA SER A 134 17.93 7.18 -4.53
C SER A 134 17.39 5.98 -5.28
N LEU A 135 17.07 6.17 -6.56
CA LEU A 135 16.69 5.08 -7.43
C LEU A 135 17.81 4.03 -7.58
N PRO A 136 19.10 4.41 -7.78
CA PRO A 136 20.21 3.44 -7.82
C PRO A 136 20.35 2.62 -6.54
N GLY A 137 20.15 3.20 -5.36
CA GLY A 137 20.20 2.49 -4.07
C GLY A 137 19.08 1.45 -3.97
N THR A 138 17.86 1.81 -4.35
CA THR A 138 16.72 0.89 -4.38
C THR A 138 16.92 -0.24 -5.40
N VAL A 139 17.41 0.07 -6.59
CA VAL A 139 17.75 -0.94 -7.61
C VAL A 139 18.78 -1.92 -7.07
N ARG A 140 19.84 -1.44 -6.41
CA ARG A 140 20.85 -2.29 -5.77
C ARG A 140 20.26 -3.20 -4.72
N LEU A 141 19.36 -2.68 -3.87
CA LEU A 141 18.68 -3.49 -2.84
C LEU A 141 17.85 -4.60 -3.48
N ILE A 142 17.07 -4.31 -4.52
CA ILE A 142 16.29 -5.30 -5.28
C ILE A 142 17.21 -6.35 -5.89
N ASP A 143 18.30 -5.95 -6.55
CA ASP A 143 19.25 -6.86 -7.18
C ASP A 143 19.93 -7.79 -6.15
N ARG A 144 20.27 -7.24 -4.96
CA ARG A 144 20.84 -8.05 -3.87
C ARG A 144 19.84 -9.02 -3.27
N LEU A 145 18.60 -8.60 -3.04
CA LEU A 145 17.52 -9.50 -2.60
C LEU A 145 17.33 -10.64 -3.61
N ARG A 146 17.26 -10.34 -4.89
CA ARG A 146 17.10 -11.34 -5.94
C ARG A 146 18.28 -12.31 -6.00
N ALA A 147 19.51 -11.81 -5.88
CA ALA A 147 20.70 -12.64 -5.86
C ALA A 147 20.76 -13.60 -4.66
N ASP A 148 20.33 -13.15 -3.47
CA ASP A 148 20.40 -13.90 -2.23
C ASP A 148 19.25 -14.90 -2.01
N PHE A 149 18.05 -14.58 -2.51
CA PHE A 149 16.82 -15.35 -2.24
C PHE A 149 16.25 -16.07 -3.47
N GLY A 150 16.73 -15.76 -4.68
CA GLY A 150 16.25 -16.38 -5.91
C GLY A 150 14.90 -15.86 -6.41
N PRO A 151 14.35 -16.44 -7.50
CA PRO A 151 13.19 -15.91 -8.22
C PRO A 151 11.86 -16.04 -7.47
N ASP A 152 11.76 -16.99 -6.54
CA ASP A 152 10.51 -17.25 -5.80
C ASP A 152 10.28 -16.28 -4.62
N PHE A 153 11.32 -15.52 -4.23
CA PHE A 153 11.21 -14.53 -3.17
C PHE A 153 10.43 -13.30 -3.68
N LEU A 154 9.36 -12.96 -2.99
CA LEU A 154 8.49 -11.86 -3.38
C LEU A 154 9.11 -10.51 -2.99
N ILE A 155 9.26 -9.63 -3.96
CA ILE A 155 9.67 -8.24 -3.72
C ILE A 155 8.49 -7.35 -4.09
N THR A 156 8.00 -6.56 -3.16
CA THR A 156 6.90 -5.61 -3.35
C THR A 156 7.29 -4.23 -2.84
N LEU A 157 6.57 -3.21 -3.23
CA LEU A 157 6.71 -1.87 -2.68
C LEU A 157 5.35 -1.35 -2.25
N ALA A 158 5.35 -0.38 -1.31
CA ALA A 158 4.13 0.22 -0.78
C ALA A 158 4.01 1.74 -1.08
N PRO A 159 4.03 2.16 -2.37
CA PRO A 159 3.93 3.57 -2.72
C PRO A 159 2.59 4.18 -2.32
N VAL A 160 2.58 5.47 -2.00
CA VAL A 160 1.34 6.25 -1.98
C VAL A 160 0.75 6.33 -3.39
N ALA A 161 -0.58 6.46 -3.54
CA ALA A 161 -1.24 6.40 -4.85
C ALA A 161 -0.77 7.51 -5.80
N THR A 162 -0.47 8.70 -5.28
CA THR A 162 0.11 9.79 -6.06
C THR A 162 1.44 9.44 -6.70
N ALA A 163 2.26 8.59 -6.07
CA ALA A 163 3.57 8.17 -6.58
C ALA A 163 3.48 7.38 -7.92
N LEU A 164 2.32 6.82 -8.22
CA LEU A 164 2.09 6.12 -9.49
C LEU A 164 1.55 7.04 -10.60
N LEU A 165 1.35 8.33 -10.30
CA LEU A 165 0.92 9.35 -11.25
C LEU A 165 2.09 10.28 -11.60
N PRO A 166 2.15 10.79 -12.85
CA PRO A 166 3.25 11.67 -13.25
C PRO A 166 3.20 13.02 -12.50
N ASN A 167 4.36 13.51 -12.08
CA ASN A 167 4.54 14.83 -11.48
C ASN A 167 3.67 15.08 -10.24
N GLN A 168 3.36 14.05 -9.47
CA GLN A 168 2.65 14.18 -8.21
C GLN A 168 3.62 14.02 -7.03
N PRO A 169 3.36 14.68 -5.91
CA PRO A 169 4.18 14.52 -4.69
C PRO A 169 4.05 13.10 -4.14
N HIS A 170 5.13 12.59 -3.55
CA HIS A 170 5.15 11.30 -2.85
C HIS A 170 6.24 11.28 -1.77
N LEU A 171 6.26 10.23 -0.95
CA LEU A 171 7.09 10.14 0.25
C LEU A 171 8.55 9.77 -0.02
N SER A 172 8.87 9.14 -1.15
CA SER A 172 10.21 8.61 -1.47
C SER A 172 11.20 9.68 -1.95
N GLY A 173 10.79 10.96 -1.92
CA GLY A 173 11.62 12.10 -2.31
C GLY A 173 11.56 12.45 -3.80
N PRO A 174 11.92 13.68 -4.17
CA PRO A 174 11.72 14.21 -5.54
C PRO A 174 12.63 13.57 -6.60
N ALA A 175 13.69 12.90 -6.18
CA ALA A 175 14.62 12.21 -7.09
C ALA A 175 14.19 10.75 -7.37
N PHE A 176 13.14 10.26 -6.75
CA PHE A 176 12.65 8.90 -6.93
C PHE A 176 11.51 8.86 -7.95
N ASP A 177 11.55 7.92 -8.88
CA ASP A 177 10.51 7.71 -9.89
C ASP A 177 10.12 6.23 -9.98
N TYR A 178 8.90 5.92 -9.52
CA TYR A 178 8.36 4.55 -9.54
C TYR A 178 8.16 4.02 -10.95
N ARG A 179 7.88 4.86 -11.94
CA ARG A 179 7.74 4.42 -13.34
C ARG A 179 9.10 4.03 -13.91
N LEU A 180 10.13 4.79 -13.58
CA LEU A 180 11.49 4.45 -13.99
C LEU A 180 11.95 3.17 -13.29
N LEU A 181 11.65 3.00 -12.00
CA LEU A 181 11.89 1.75 -11.28
C LEU A 181 11.20 0.55 -11.95
N GLU A 182 9.91 0.69 -12.31
CA GLU A 182 9.15 -0.36 -13.02
C GLU A 182 9.78 -0.68 -14.38
N GLN A 183 10.28 0.30 -15.11
CA GLN A 183 10.99 0.08 -16.38
C GLN A 183 12.31 -0.70 -16.17
N MET A 184 13.05 -0.38 -15.12
CA MET A 184 14.35 -0.99 -14.84
C MET A 184 14.24 -2.36 -14.18
N ARG A 185 13.33 -2.54 -13.24
CA ARG A 185 13.24 -3.73 -12.37
C ARG A 185 11.80 -4.24 -12.17
N GLY A 186 10.85 -3.80 -12.97
CA GLY A 186 9.47 -4.25 -12.86
C GLY A 186 9.29 -5.76 -12.98
N HIS A 187 10.18 -6.45 -13.69
CA HIS A 187 10.17 -7.91 -13.80
C HIS A 187 10.59 -8.61 -12.49
N GLU A 188 11.28 -7.93 -11.60
CA GLU A 188 11.67 -8.40 -10.26
C GLU A 188 10.64 -8.06 -9.19
N ILE A 189 9.82 -7.04 -9.44
CA ILE A 189 8.81 -6.56 -8.50
C ILE A 189 7.50 -7.31 -8.75
N ALA A 190 6.99 -7.99 -7.73
CA ALA A 190 5.77 -8.78 -7.85
C ALA A 190 4.51 -7.91 -8.01
N TRP A 191 4.36 -6.89 -7.19
CA TRP A 191 3.28 -5.87 -7.26
C TRP A 191 3.60 -4.68 -6.35
N TYR A 192 2.72 -3.65 -6.38
CA TYR A 192 2.75 -2.46 -5.55
C TYR A 192 1.53 -2.44 -4.63
N ASN A 193 1.75 -2.45 -3.30
CA ASN A 193 0.74 -2.25 -2.27
C ASN A 193 0.45 -0.75 -2.15
N THR A 194 -0.38 -0.23 -3.04
CA THR A 194 -0.53 1.20 -3.26
C THR A 194 -1.46 1.82 -2.22
N GLN A 195 -1.01 2.82 -1.48
CA GLN A 195 -1.74 3.45 -0.38
C GLN A 195 -2.75 4.48 -0.92
N PHE A 196 -4.07 4.17 -0.87
CA PHE A 196 -5.17 5.05 -1.31
C PHE A 196 -5.82 5.77 -0.12
N TYR A 197 -5.04 6.19 0.86
CA TYR A 197 -5.51 6.75 2.12
C TYR A 197 -4.59 7.87 2.61
N CYS A 198 -4.94 8.49 3.74
CA CYS A 198 -4.18 9.58 4.39
C CYS A 198 -3.89 10.76 3.45
N GLY A 199 -4.84 11.11 2.57
CA GLY A 199 -4.69 12.22 1.62
C GLY A 199 -3.91 11.89 0.35
N TRP A 200 -3.34 10.70 0.22
CA TRP A 200 -2.54 10.27 -0.94
C TRP A 200 -3.36 9.61 -2.06
N GLY A 201 -4.66 9.42 -1.84
CA GLY A 201 -5.60 8.84 -2.77
C GLY A 201 -6.97 8.67 -2.13
N ASP A 202 -7.96 8.22 -2.91
CA ASP A 202 -9.31 7.95 -2.45
C ASP A 202 -9.80 6.59 -2.98
N ALA A 203 -10.04 5.65 -2.06
CA ALA A 203 -10.55 4.32 -2.36
C ALA A 203 -12.09 4.27 -2.40
N SER A 204 -12.80 5.38 -2.11
CA SER A 204 -14.28 5.40 -2.07
C SER A 204 -14.92 5.28 -3.46
N THR A 205 -14.13 5.46 -4.52
CA THR A 205 -14.53 5.33 -5.93
C THR A 205 -13.44 4.62 -6.73
N THR A 206 -13.71 4.32 -8.01
CA THR A 206 -12.71 3.76 -8.91
C THR A 206 -11.78 4.82 -9.51
N ALA A 207 -12.07 6.11 -9.32
CA ALA A 207 -11.47 7.20 -10.08
C ALA A 207 -9.93 7.27 -9.96
N TRP A 208 -9.38 7.11 -8.76
CA TRP A 208 -7.93 7.11 -8.55
C TRP A 208 -7.26 5.88 -9.16
N TYR A 209 -7.87 4.70 -8.99
CA TYR A 209 -7.37 3.50 -9.64
C TYR A 209 -7.41 3.63 -11.16
N ASP A 210 -8.52 4.14 -11.70
CA ASP A 210 -8.68 4.40 -13.13
C ASP A 210 -7.62 5.38 -13.67
N ALA A 211 -7.31 6.44 -12.91
CA ALA A 211 -6.26 7.39 -13.27
C ALA A 211 -4.88 6.73 -13.36
N ILE A 212 -4.53 5.87 -12.37
CA ILE A 212 -3.28 5.11 -12.39
C ILE A 212 -3.23 4.17 -13.61
N MET A 213 -4.31 3.45 -13.90
CA MET A 213 -4.36 2.58 -15.08
C MET A 213 -4.23 3.38 -16.39
N SER A 214 -4.81 4.59 -16.47
CA SER A 214 -4.79 5.43 -17.67
C SER A 214 -3.38 5.91 -18.07
N VAL A 215 -2.45 5.98 -17.11
CA VAL A 215 -1.04 6.34 -17.36
C VAL A 215 -0.15 5.12 -17.62
N GLY A 216 -0.74 3.93 -17.77
CA GLY A 216 -0.07 2.74 -18.30
C GLY A 216 0.40 1.71 -17.28
N TRP A 217 -0.02 1.82 -16.00
CA TRP A 217 0.22 0.74 -15.03
C TRP A 217 -0.62 -0.48 -15.35
N ARG A 218 -0.09 -1.66 -15.06
CA ARG A 218 -0.80 -2.93 -15.21
C ARG A 218 -1.65 -3.18 -13.98
N ALA A 219 -2.92 -3.56 -14.19
CA ALA A 219 -3.86 -3.79 -13.10
C ALA A 219 -3.42 -4.93 -12.14
N ASP A 220 -2.75 -5.96 -12.66
CA ASP A 220 -2.23 -7.07 -11.85
C ASP A 220 -1.02 -6.67 -10.98
N LYS A 221 -0.42 -5.50 -11.22
CA LYS A 221 0.69 -4.94 -10.45
C LYS A 221 0.24 -3.96 -9.38
N VAL A 222 -1.00 -3.47 -9.40
CA VAL A 222 -1.50 -2.48 -8.45
C VAL A 222 -2.51 -3.12 -7.52
N VAL A 223 -2.16 -3.25 -6.24
CA VAL A 223 -3.03 -3.68 -5.15
C VAL A 223 -3.54 -2.45 -4.43
N MET A 224 -4.87 -2.28 -4.34
CA MET A 224 -5.50 -1.11 -3.74
C MET A 224 -5.42 -1.16 -2.21
N GLY A 225 -4.69 -0.24 -1.62
CA GLY A 225 -4.50 -0.12 -0.17
C GLY A 225 -5.62 0.61 0.52
N LEU A 226 -6.06 0.06 1.64
CA LEU A 226 -7.22 0.49 2.40
C LEU A 226 -6.89 0.64 3.88
N ILE A 227 -7.45 1.65 4.53
CA ILE A 227 -7.51 1.74 5.99
C ILE A 227 -8.62 0.81 6.49
N THR A 228 -8.28 -0.10 7.39
CA THR A 228 -9.24 -1.08 7.94
C THR A 228 -10.09 -0.54 9.09
N ASN A 229 -9.63 0.55 9.72
CA ASN A 229 -10.29 1.22 10.85
C ASN A 229 -9.98 2.72 10.81
N PRO A 230 -10.94 3.62 11.04
CA PRO A 230 -10.68 5.07 11.10
C PRO A 230 -9.58 5.48 12.09
N ALA A 231 -9.33 4.67 13.11
CA ALA A 231 -8.25 4.90 14.08
C ALA A 231 -6.84 4.71 13.48
N ASN A 232 -6.72 4.04 12.34
CA ASN A 232 -5.43 3.77 11.68
C ASN A 232 -5.03 4.86 10.68
N GLY A 233 -5.91 5.84 10.43
CA GLY A 233 -5.65 6.94 9.50
C GLY A 233 -6.91 7.44 8.81
N ALA A 234 -6.75 8.53 8.04
CA ALA A 234 -7.83 9.10 7.25
C ALA A 234 -8.11 8.28 5.97
N GLY A 235 -9.34 8.36 5.46
CA GLY A 235 -9.73 7.70 4.20
C GLY A 235 -10.32 6.30 4.36
N HIS A 236 -10.77 5.94 5.57
CA HIS A 236 -11.54 4.72 5.77
C HIS A 236 -12.82 4.72 4.91
N VAL A 237 -13.09 3.60 4.26
CA VAL A 237 -14.27 3.40 3.42
C VAL A 237 -15.11 2.26 4.01
N GLU A 238 -16.40 2.54 4.22
CA GLU A 238 -17.36 1.56 4.73
C GLU A 238 -17.43 0.30 3.88
N GLY A 239 -17.58 -0.87 4.52
CA GLY A 239 -17.50 -2.18 3.88
C GLY A 239 -18.40 -2.35 2.67
N SER A 240 -19.68 -1.93 2.76
CA SER A 240 -20.64 -2.02 1.65
C SER A 240 -20.24 -1.15 0.44
N ARG A 241 -19.67 0.02 0.70
CA ARG A 241 -19.14 0.89 -0.35
C ARG A 241 -17.92 0.24 -1.00
N MET A 242 -17.01 -0.30 -0.20
CA MET A 242 -15.81 -0.98 -0.69
C MET A 242 -16.14 -2.22 -1.52
N GLU A 243 -17.11 -3.02 -1.11
CA GLU A 243 -17.61 -4.16 -1.91
C GLU A 243 -18.07 -3.70 -3.31
N SER A 244 -18.76 -2.56 -3.38
CA SER A 244 -19.22 -1.98 -4.64
C SER A 244 -18.07 -1.53 -5.51
N VAL A 245 -17.06 -0.86 -4.94
CA VAL A 245 -15.84 -0.42 -5.65
C VAL A 245 -15.07 -1.63 -6.18
N ILE A 246 -14.82 -2.64 -5.35
CA ILE A 246 -14.15 -3.88 -5.76
C ILE A 246 -14.87 -4.55 -6.92
N ARG A 247 -16.19 -4.63 -6.87
CA ARG A 247 -17.01 -5.22 -7.95
C ARG A 247 -16.84 -4.45 -9.26
N MET A 248 -16.86 -3.12 -9.21
CA MET A 248 -16.65 -2.28 -10.40
C MET A 248 -15.23 -2.44 -10.95
N LEU A 249 -14.20 -2.45 -10.11
CA LEU A 249 -12.82 -2.63 -10.53
C LEU A 249 -12.61 -4.00 -11.17
N ARG A 250 -13.14 -5.07 -10.58
CA ARG A 250 -13.05 -6.43 -11.14
C ARG A 250 -13.78 -6.59 -12.46
N ALA A 251 -14.91 -5.89 -12.62
CA ALA A 251 -15.64 -5.89 -13.89
C ALA A 251 -14.86 -5.15 -15.00
N LYS A 252 -14.19 -4.05 -14.63
CA LYS A 252 -13.45 -3.21 -15.58
C LYS A 252 -12.05 -3.76 -15.89
N TYR A 253 -11.39 -4.35 -14.89
CA TYR A 253 -10.03 -4.87 -14.98
C TYR A 253 -10.02 -6.38 -14.64
N PRO A 254 -10.07 -7.27 -15.65
CA PRO A 254 -10.09 -8.73 -15.42
C PRO A 254 -8.91 -9.25 -14.60
N ASN A 255 -7.78 -8.53 -14.65
CA ASN A 255 -6.55 -8.84 -13.90
C ASN A 255 -6.39 -7.90 -12.70
N PHE A 256 -7.47 -7.41 -12.08
CA PHE A 256 -7.39 -6.56 -10.88
C PHE A 256 -6.46 -7.14 -9.83
N GLY A 257 -5.45 -6.36 -9.38
CA GLY A 257 -4.37 -6.83 -8.51
C GLY A 257 -4.83 -7.32 -7.14
N GLY A 258 -5.90 -6.72 -6.62
CA GLY A 258 -6.45 -7.05 -5.32
C GLY A 258 -6.53 -5.88 -4.38
N VAL A 259 -6.69 -6.18 -3.09
CA VAL A 259 -6.70 -5.17 -2.02
C VAL A 259 -5.72 -5.52 -0.91
N MET A 260 -5.23 -4.50 -0.21
CA MET A 260 -4.49 -4.67 1.04
C MET A 260 -5.12 -3.84 2.16
N GLY A 261 -4.97 -4.28 3.41
CA GLY A 261 -5.52 -3.64 4.60
C GLY A 261 -4.45 -3.18 5.58
N TRP A 262 -4.44 -1.90 5.90
CA TRP A 262 -3.67 -1.29 6.97
C TRP A 262 -4.61 -0.96 8.13
N GLU A 263 -4.57 -1.57 9.26
CA GLU A 263 -3.83 -2.80 9.60
C GLU A 263 -4.77 -3.82 10.27
N TYR A 264 -4.23 -4.99 10.63
CA TYR A 264 -5.01 -6.15 11.07
C TYR A 264 -5.62 -6.00 12.47
N PHE A 265 -4.85 -5.60 13.49
CA PHE A 265 -5.17 -5.82 14.90
C PHE A 265 -6.54 -5.29 15.36
N ASN A 266 -7.05 -4.24 14.74
CA ASN A 266 -8.30 -3.56 15.10
C ASN A 266 -9.28 -3.43 13.93
N ALA A 267 -9.08 -4.22 12.87
CA ALA A 267 -9.84 -4.11 11.62
C ALA A 267 -11.35 -4.29 11.82
N LEU A 268 -12.14 -3.37 11.24
CA LEU A 268 -13.59 -3.39 11.33
C LEU A 268 -14.23 -4.35 10.28
N PRO A 269 -15.38 -4.97 10.57
CA PRO A 269 -16.28 -4.68 11.70
C PRO A 269 -15.92 -5.37 13.02
N GLY A 270 -15.01 -6.34 13.04
CA GLY A 270 -14.71 -7.16 14.20
C GLY A 270 -13.90 -6.46 15.29
N GLY A 271 -13.22 -5.36 14.95
CA GLY A 271 -12.34 -4.63 15.89
C GLY A 271 -11.21 -5.50 16.42
N THR A 272 -10.77 -5.22 17.65
CA THR A 272 -9.67 -5.97 18.29
C THR A 272 -10.04 -7.40 18.68
N GLU A 273 -11.31 -7.73 18.79
CA GLU A 273 -11.76 -9.08 19.18
C GLU A 273 -11.77 -10.04 17.99
N ARG A 274 -12.20 -9.55 16.81
CA ARG A 274 -12.40 -10.36 15.61
C ARG A 274 -11.86 -9.68 14.35
N PRO A 275 -10.58 -9.26 14.35
CA PRO A 275 -10.02 -8.46 13.25
C PRO A 275 -10.06 -9.18 11.89
N TRP A 276 -10.11 -10.51 11.86
CA TRP A 276 -10.23 -11.31 10.65
C TRP A 276 -11.52 -11.08 9.86
N GLU A 277 -12.57 -10.50 10.48
CA GLU A 277 -13.83 -10.24 9.79
C GLU A 277 -13.68 -9.27 8.61
N TRP A 278 -12.77 -8.31 8.72
CA TRP A 278 -12.43 -7.46 7.58
C TRP A 278 -11.92 -8.29 6.39
N ALA A 279 -10.95 -9.15 6.65
CA ALA A 279 -10.39 -10.02 5.62
C ALA A 279 -11.43 -10.98 5.03
N ALA A 280 -12.33 -11.53 5.86
CA ALA A 280 -13.43 -12.37 5.40
C ALA A 280 -14.39 -11.61 4.47
N ASN A 281 -14.71 -10.35 4.79
CA ASN A 281 -15.56 -9.49 3.96
C ASN A 281 -14.89 -9.17 2.61
N MET A 282 -13.63 -8.73 2.64
CA MET A 282 -12.87 -8.45 1.43
C MET A 282 -12.66 -9.72 0.58
N GLY A 283 -12.37 -10.84 1.22
CA GLY A 283 -12.25 -12.14 0.56
C GLY A 283 -13.52 -12.52 -0.21
N ARG A 284 -14.69 -12.34 0.40
CA ARG A 284 -15.98 -12.57 -0.28
C ARG A 284 -16.16 -11.63 -1.48
N ALA A 285 -15.88 -10.34 -1.31
CA ALA A 285 -15.98 -9.36 -2.40
C ALA A 285 -15.04 -9.69 -3.57
N LEU A 286 -13.81 -10.07 -3.27
CA LEU A 286 -12.81 -10.46 -4.27
C LEU A 286 -13.12 -11.79 -4.97
N ARG A 287 -13.93 -12.68 -4.39
CA ARG A 287 -14.29 -14.00 -4.95
C ARG A 287 -15.70 -14.04 -5.53
N ALA A 288 -16.53 -13.02 -5.25
CA ALA A 288 -17.89 -12.95 -5.77
C ALA A 288 -17.90 -13.06 -7.31
N PRO A 289 -18.90 -13.73 -7.91
CA PRO A 289 -19.05 -13.71 -9.36
C PRO A 289 -19.10 -12.28 -9.91
N VAL A 290 -18.32 -12.00 -10.93
CA VAL A 290 -18.44 -10.73 -11.67
C VAL A 290 -19.58 -10.91 -12.66
N PRO A 291 -20.60 -10.02 -12.68
CA PRO A 291 -21.62 -10.07 -13.70
C PRO A 291 -20.96 -9.99 -15.09
N THR A 292 -21.20 -10.99 -15.91
CA THR A 292 -20.79 -10.91 -17.31
C THR A 292 -21.52 -9.71 -17.92
N PRO A 293 -20.84 -8.76 -18.58
CA PRO A 293 -21.54 -7.73 -19.30
C PRO A 293 -22.54 -8.41 -20.25
N PRO A 294 -23.79 -7.92 -20.36
CA PRO A 294 -24.70 -8.45 -21.36
C PRO A 294 -23.98 -8.45 -22.69
N ALA A 295 -24.00 -9.61 -23.38
CA ALA A 295 -23.37 -9.73 -24.70
C ALA A 295 -23.75 -8.49 -25.51
N GLN A 296 -22.73 -7.75 -25.97
CA GLN A 296 -22.97 -6.55 -26.77
C GLN A 296 -23.96 -6.91 -27.88
N GLN A 297 -25.17 -6.44 -27.75
CA GLN A 297 -26.11 -6.44 -28.90
C GLN A 297 -25.34 -5.75 -30.03
N GLN A 298 -25.14 -6.48 -31.10
CA GLN A 298 -24.52 -5.99 -32.32
C GLN A 298 -25.07 -4.59 -32.61
N GLN A 299 -24.19 -3.59 -32.51
CA GLN A 299 -24.56 -2.24 -32.88
C GLN A 299 -25.00 -2.26 -34.35
N VAL A 300 -26.28 -2.04 -34.55
CA VAL A 300 -26.79 -1.69 -35.90
C VAL A 300 -26.02 -0.46 -36.35
N PRO A 301 -25.44 -0.43 -37.58
CA PRO A 301 -24.63 0.69 -38.02
C PRO A 301 -25.47 1.97 -38.05
N ILE A 302 -25.16 2.89 -37.14
CA ILE A 302 -25.74 4.23 -37.14
C ILE A 302 -25.08 5.01 -38.30
N ARG A 303 -25.88 5.43 -39.28
CA ARG A 303 -25.45 6.35 -40.33
C ARG A 303 -24.95 7.67 -39.71
N PRO A 304 -23.90 8.29 -40.25
CA PRO A 304 -23.37 9.53 -39.71
C PRO A 304 -24.36 10.68 -39.96
N TYR A 305 -24.87 11.26 -38.92
CA TYR A 305 -25.48 12.59 -38.92
C TYR A 305 -24.48 13.63 -38.40
N GLY A 306 -24.53 14.76 -39.06
CA GLY A 306 -23.60 15.87 -39.11
C GLY A 306 -23.01 16.41 -37.80
N MET A 307 -21.86 17.05 -37.98
CA MET A 307 -21.09 17.80 -36.98
C MET A 307 -21.96 18.78 -36.17
N GLY A 308 -22.04 18.52 -34.86
CA GLY A 308 -22.55 19.44 -33.86
C GLY A 308 -21.47 19.72 -32.81
N ALA A 309 -21.32 20.98 -32.46
CA ALA A 309 -20.28 21.60 -31.68
C ALA A 309 -19.85 20.84 -30.40
N VAL A 310 -18.53 20.87 -30.11
CA VAL A 310 -17.87 20.44 -28.89
C VAL A 310 -18.45 21.21 -27.68
N PRO A 311 -18.92 20.54 -26.60
CA PRO A 311 -19.28 21.25 -25.40
C PRO A 311 -18.02 21.71 -24.63
N ALA A 312 -18.06 22.95 -24.17
CA ALA A 312 -17.03 23.58 -23.35
C ALA A 312 -16.70 22.78 -22.08
N GLN A 313 -15.45 22.90 -21.69
CA GLN A 313 -14.87 22.34 -20.45
C GLN A 313 -15.76 22.63 -19.25
N LEU A 314 -16.01 21.57 -18.44
CA LEU A 314 -16.61 21.72 -17.11
C LEU A 314 -15.59 22.41 -16.19
N PRO A 315 -16.03 23.37 -15.35
CA PRO A 315 -15.15 23.99 -14.38
C PRO A 315 -14.69 22.99 -13.31
N PRO A 316 -13.47 23.17 -12.75
CA PRO A 316 -12.97 22.29 -11.70
C PRO A 316 -13.90 22.32 -10.48
N ALA A 317 -14.16 21.14 -9.89
CA ALA A 317 -14.94 21.00 -8.69
C ALA A 317 -14.28 21.80 -7.55
N GLN A 318 -14.94 22.84 -7.06
CA GLN A 318 -14.50 23.57 -5.88
C GLN A 318 -14.86 22.73 -4.64
N HIS A 319 -13.87 22.07 -4.04
CA HIS A 319 -14.03 21.49 -2.73
C HIS A 319 -14.15 22.61 -1.69
N HIS A 320 -15.30 22.74 -1.05
CA HIS A 320 -15.50 23.61 0.12
C HIS A 320 -14.96 22.89 1.36
N PHE A 321 -13.77 23.28 1.82
CA PHE A 321 -13.25 22.84 3.10
C PHE A 321 -13.92 23.60 4.25
N PRO A 322 -13.99 23.00 5.48
CA PRO A 322 -14.43 23.71 6.66
C PRO A 322 -13.65 25.02 6.83
N ALA A 323 -14.32 26.11 7.10
CA ALA A 323 -13.69 27.43 7.25
C ALA A 323 -12.61 27.45 8.35
N GLU A 324 -12.73 26.57 9.35
CA GLU A 324 -11.75 26.33 10.41
C GLU A 324 -10.43 25.81 9.88
N SER A 325 -10.45 24.84 8.96
CA SER A 325 -9.25 24.25 8.36
C SER A 325 -8.42 25.28 7.60
N VAL A 326 -9.09 26.14 6.83
CA VAL A 326 -8.42 27.24 6.10
C VAL A 326 -7.86 28.27 7.07
N LYS A 327 -8.63 28.64 8.11
CA LYS A 327 -8.19 29.58 9.13
C LYS A 327 -6.99 29.09 9.91
N THR A 328 -6.93 27.82 10.26
CA THR A 328 -5.78 27.24 10.98
C THR A 328 -4.49 27.45 10.20
N LEU A 329 -4.50 27.20 8.89
CA LEU A 329 -3.32 27.41 8.04
C LEU A 329 -3.01 28.90 7.85
N GLN A 330 -4.02 29.78 7.83
CA GLN A 330 -3.81 31.22 7.80
C GLN A 330 -3.20 31.75 9.11
N TYR A 331 -3.54 31.20 10.27
CA TYR A 331 -2.89 31.51 11.56
C TYR A 331 -1.41 31.14 11.59
N LEU A 332 -1.01 30.11 10.78
CA LEU A 332 0.39 29.74 10.60
C LEU A 332 1.14 30.65 9.61
N GLY A 333 0.49 31.68 9.08
CA GLY A 333 1.10 32.70 8.22
C GLY A 333 0.90 32.50 6.73
N PHE A 334 0.16 31.50 6.31
CA PHE A 334 -0.08 31.21 4.88
C PHE A 334 -1.27 31.96 4.33
N SER A 335 -1.21 32.35 3.06
CA SER A 335 -2.35 33.01 2.39
C SER A 335 -3.52 32.01 2.23
N GLN A 336 -4.74 32.55 2.08
CA GLN A 336 -5.93 31.72 1.81
C GLN A 336 -5.74 30.83 0.57
N HIS A 337 -5.09 31.34 -0.46
CA HIS A 337 -4.82 30.58 -1.69
C HIS A 337 -3.88 29.41 -1.44
N GLN A 338 -2.79 29.61 -0.70
CA GLN A 338 -1.86 28.57 -0.31
C GLN A 338 -2.55 27.53 0.60
N ALA A 339 -3.33 28.00 1.60
CA ALA A 339 -4.07 27.12 2.49
C ALA A 339 -5.06 26.21 1.74
N VAL A 340 -5.83 26.78 0.81
CA VAL A 340 -6.79 26.02 0.00
C VAL A 340 -6.07 25.07 -0.96
N ALA A 341 -4.97 25.48 -1.57
CA ALA A 341 -4.17 24.63 -2.45
C ALA A 341 -3.59 23.41 -1.69
N ALA A 342 -3.01 23.67 -0.51
CA ALA A 342 -2.47 22.61 0.34
C ALA A 342 -3.56 21.66 0.88
N LEU A 343 -4.72 22.19 1.29
CA LEU A 343 -5.87 21.37 1.68
C LEU A 343 -6.41 20.53 0.52
N ASN A 344 -6.43 21.06 -0.70
CA ASN A 344 -6.78 20.27 -1.89
C ASN A 344 -5.79 19.12 -2.12
N SER A 345 -4.49 19.39 -1.94
CA SER A 345 -3.43 18.40 -2.11
C SER A 345 -3.42 17.34 -1.01
N THR A 346 -3.99 17.62 0.16
CA THR A 346 -3.99 16.74 1.34
C THR A 346 -5.38 16.24 1.74
N GLY A 347 -6.36 16.37 0.83
CA GLY A 347 -7.73 15.90 1.06
C GLY A 347 -8.42 16.53 2.27
N GLY A 348 -8.01 17.76 2.64
CA GLY A 348 -8.56 18.50 3.77
C GLY A 348 -7.84 18.28 5.10
N ASN A 349 -6.77 17.48 5.12
CA ASN A 349 -5.98 17.28 6.35
C ASN A 349 -5.10 18.49 6.64
N VAL A 350 -5.39 19.19 7.75
CA VAL A 350 -4.74 20.45 8.15
C VAL A 350 -3.27 20.25 8.55
N GLU A 351 -2.95 19.16 9.24
CA GLU A 351 -1.58 18.88 9.70
C GLU A 351 -0.65 18.58 8.52
N TYR A 352 -1.11 17.76 7.56
CA TYR A 352 -0.35 17.48 6.34
C TYR A 352 -0.27 18.73 5.43
N ALA A 353 -1.33 19.53 5.34
CA ALA A 353 -1.32 20.77 4.60
C ALA A 353 -0.31 21.78 5.18
N ALA A 354 -0.25 21.87 6.51
CA ALA A 354 0.77 22.66 7.20
C ALA A 354 2.18 22.14 6.90
N GLY A 355 2.39 20.81 6.97
CA GLY A 355 3.67 20.18 6.66
C GLY A 355 4.15 20.46 5.23
N LEU A 356 3.24 20.45 4.25
CA LEU A 356 3.57 20.82 2.86
C LEU A 356 3.99 22.29 2.74
N LEU A 357 3.28 23.19 3.42
CA LEU A 357 3.50 24.64 3.34
C LEU A 357 4.77 25.12 4.06
N PHE A 358 5.29 24.36 5.01
CA PHE A 358 6.56 24.64 5.68
C PHE A 358 7.79 24.06 4.96
N GLN A 359 7.59 23.28 3.89
CA GLN A 359 8.68 22.73 3.08
C GLN A 359 9.02 23.57 1.84
N ASP A 360 8.21 24.58 1.53
CA ASP A 360 8.45 25.62 0.52
C ASP A 360 9.13 26.86 1.16
#